data_f7a8daa76c0d32c8535b0792a8aa89ed
#
_entry.id   f7a8daa76c0d32c8535b0792a8aa89ed
#
_cell.length_a   1.000
_cell.length_b   1.000
_cell.length_c   1.000
_cell.angle_alpha   90.00
_cell.angle_beta   90.00
_cell.angle_gamma   90.00
#
_symmetry.space_group_name_H-M   'P 1'
#
loop_
_entity.id
_entity.type
_entity.pdbx_description
1 polymer ?
#
loop_
_entity_poly.entity_id
_entity_poly.type
_entity_poly.pdbx_seq_one_letter_code
_entity_poly.pdbx_strand_id
1 'polypeptide(L)'
;MDDEPDLEAEAGSPPPKGWRQVLGWSGKSAPVAVLLLFGIGLGPRGISMLSPSMPLLDPVVPVALAALGVLVGLGLGDHRPGERRLLAAAGLHSLVTMLLVSGGIAALSLLAWPLEPRAFWTIVVVAGICAATSLTLPSGDPLEPRPPAARIQEFGVLLPIAIGGVALAWIRVGTTPETLLLVTLSSGVTVMLAAAAWLLLSKASTETEERVFAVSALLLVGGVADALSLSALFGGLVAGVFWRMAGRQPRETIRRDVLFVQHPLLVLVLLLAGARAELSPGAWILGAGYLLIRVIAQLAGSALARRVAGANAPADLGVQLLPPGVFGVAFALNAVSVIGADAAVAL
;
A
#
# COMPACT_ATOMS: atom_id res chain seq x y z
N MET A 1 33.50 36.57 -40.52
CA MET A 1 34.36 35.36 -40.48
C MET A 1 34.60 35.15 -39.00
N ASP A 2 33.54 34.71 -38.34
CA ASP A 2 33.45 34.63 -36.87
C ASP A 2 33.51 33.16 -36.47
N ASP A 3 34.66 32.79 -35.92
CA ASP A 3 34.85 31.47 -35.30
C ASP A 3 34.04 31.42 -34.00
N GLU A 4 32.84 30.84 -34.06
CA GLU A 4 32.14 30.38 -32.87
C GLU A 4 32.88 29.16 -32.30
N PRO A 5 33.33 29.18 -31.05
CA PRO A 5 33.90 27.98 -30.45
C PRO A 5 32.82 26.95 -30.18
N ASP A 6 32.99 25.75 -30.74
CA ASP A 6 32.20 24.56 -30.46
C ASP A 6 32.15 24.24 -28.97
N LEU A 7 31.09 24.65 -28.29
CA LEU A 7 30.77 24.33 -26.90
C LEU A 7 30.08 22.96 -26.72
N GLU A 8 30.10 22.10 -27.75
CA GLU A 8 29.43 20.78 -27.71
C GLU A 8 30.29 19.61 -27.18
N ALA A 9 31.48 19.84 -26.65
CA ALA A 9 32.42 18.75 -26.36
C ALA A 9 32.55 18.35 -24.88
N GLU A 10 31.56 18.59 -23.99
CA GLU A 10 31.53 17.98 -22.66
C GLU A 10 30.18 17.32 -22.30
N ALA A 11 29.57 16.62 -23.23
CA ALA A 11 28.56 15.63 -22.89
C ALA A 11 29.27 14.43 -22.25
N GLY A 12 29.41 14.49 -20.93
CA GLY A 12 30.04 13.42 -20.13
C GLY A 12 29.46 12.06 -20.51
N SER A 13 30.36 11.07 -20.65
CA SER A 13 29.99 9.69 -20.98
C SER A 13 28.78 9.22 -20.16
N PRO A 14 27.76 8.60 -20.78
CA PRO A 14 26.55 8.20 -20.07
C PRO A 14 26.94 7.29 -18.89
N PRO A 15 26.40 7.55 -17.68
CA PRO A 15 26.76 6.79 -16.49
C PRO A 15 26.52 5.29 -16.72
N PRO A 16 27.36 4.41 -16.14
CA PRO A 16 27.28 2.97 -16.31
C PRO A 16 25.87 2.47 -15.95
N LYS A 17 25.39 1.44 -16.64
CA LYS A 17 24.00 0.93 -16.53
C LYS A 17 23.51 0.74 -15.08
N GLY A 18 24.41 0.34 -14.15
CA GLY A 18 24.11 0.18 -12.74
C GLY A 18 23.71 1.49 -12.03
N TRP A 19 24.39 2.60 -12.32
CA TRP A 19 24.08 3.91 -11.73
C TRP A 19 22.74 4.48 -12.19
N ARG A 20 22.35 4.22 -13.44
CA ARG A 20 21.01 4.63 -13.93
C ARG A 20 19.88 3.92 -13.20
N GLN A 21 20.09 2.66 -12.82
CA GLN A 21 19.13 1.90 -12.03
C GLN A 21 19.03 2.47 -10.59
N VAL A 22 20.16 2.75 -9.95
CA VAL A 22 20.22 3.34 -8.61
C VAL A 22 19.61 4.75 -8.60
N LEU A 23 19.90 5.59 -9.60
CA LEU A 23 19.28 6.91 -9.74
C LEU A 23 17.77 6.82 -10.01
N GLY A 24 17.31 5.82 -10.76
CA GLY A 24 15.89 5.54 -10.94
C GLY A 24 15.18 5.11 -9.65
N TRP A 25 15.88 4.45 -8.75
CA TRP A 25 15.38 4.08 -7.43
C TRP A 25 15.27 5.27 -6.49
N SER A 26 16.32 6.10 -6.45
CA SER A 26 16.31 7.31 -5.62
C SER A 26 15.18 8.26 -6.03
N GLY A 27 14.90 8.38 -7.32
CA GLY A 27 13.79 9.20 -7.83
C GLY A 27 12.40 8.69 -7.42
N LYS A 28 12.23 7.38 -7.19
CA LYS A 28 10.93 6.79 -6.80
C LYS A 28 10.73 6.72 -5.29
N SER A 29 11.79 6.45 -4.53
CA SER A 29 11.72 6.26 -3.07
C SER A 29 12.02 7.53 -2.27
N ALA A 30 12.79 8.48 -2.84
CA ALA A 30 13.14 9.71 -2.16
C ALA A 30 11.93 10.53 -1.69
N PRO A 31 10.86 10.72 -2.49
CA PRO A 31 9.69 11.47 -2.02
C PRO A 31 9.02 10.84 -0.80
N VAL A 32 8.92 9.50 -0.77
CA VAL A 32 8.32 8.76 0.35
C VAL A 32 9.16 8.94 1.62
N ALA A 33 10.49 8.75 1.51
CA ALA A 33 11.40 8.91 2.63
C ALA A 33 11.40 10.35 3.17
N VAL A 34 11.41 11.34 2.28
CA VAL A 34 11.36 12.77 2.67
C VAL A 34 10.07 13.08 3.41
N LEU A 35 8.92 12.63 2.93
CA LEU A 35 7.62 12.86 3.59
C LEU A 35 7.54 12.17 4.95
N LEU A 36 8.07 10.95 5.09
CA LEU A 36 8.16 10.27 6.39
C LEU A 36 9.05 11.03 7.37
N LEU A 37 10.24 11.48 6.94
CA LEU A 37 11.15 12.28 7.76
C LEU A 37 10.51 13.62 8.17
N PHE A 38 9.80 14.27 7.25
CA PHE A 38 9.00 15.45 7.57
C PHE A 38 7.93 15.16 8.62
N GLY A 39 7.21 14.03 8.48
CA GLY A 39 6.25 13.56 9.46
C GLY A 39 6.87 13.36 10.84
N ILE A 40 8.02 12.70 10.93
CA ILE A 40 8.78 12.53 12.19
C ILE A 40 9.15 13.88 12.78
N GLY A 41 9.65 14.83 11.96
CA GLY A 41 10.02 16.17 12.40
C GLY A 41 8.84 16.99 12.90
N LEU A 42 7.67 16.86 12.29
CA LEU A 42 6.43 17.55 12.70
C LEU A 42 5.69 16.82 13.83
N GLY A 43 6.04 15.56 14.10
CA GLY A 43 5.45 14.71 15.13
C GLY A 43 5.83 15.12 16.56
N PRO A 44 5.37 14.36 17.57
CA PRO A 44 5.56 14.69 19.00
C PRO A 44 7.02 14.73 19.44
N ARG A 45 7.91 14.08 18.71
CA ARG A 45 9.35 14.04 19.00
C ARG A 45 10.16 15.15 18.30
N GLY A 46 9.53 15.89 17.36
CA GLY A 46 10.12 17.04 16.69
C GLY A 46 9.53 18.35 17.20
N ILE A 47 8.93 19.12 16.27
CA ILE A 47 8.35 20.44 16.57
C ILE A 47 6.97 20.31 17.29
N SER A 48 6.44 19.10 17.43
CA SER A 48 5.15 18.81 18.07
C SER A 48 3.92 19.50 17.40
N MET A 49 4.06 19.92 16.13
CA MET A 49 2.96 20.53 15.38
C MET A 49 1.84 19.52 15.04
N LEU A 50 2.23 18.28 14.73
CA LEU A 50 1.31 17.18 14.51
C LEU A 50 1.29 16.30 15.77
N SER A 51 0.59 16.74 16.79
CA SER A 51 0.36 15.89 17.96
C SER A 51 -0.49 14.68 17.57
N PRO A 52 -0.12 13.43 17.99
CA PRO A 52 -0.95 12.23 17.75
C PRO A 52 -2.37 12.36 18.31
N SER A 53 -2.57 13.28 19.24
CA SER A 53 -3.88 13.60 19.83
C SER A 53 -4.70 14.63 19.06
N MET A 54 -4.28 15.02 17.84
CA MET A 54 -5.09 15.94 17.03
C MET A 54 -6.37 15.24 16.53
N PRO A 55 -7.51 15.45 17.18
CA PRO A 55 -8.76 14.72 16.88
C PRO A 55 -9.33 15.07 15.50
N LEU A 56 -8.83 16.13 14.88
CA LEU A 56 -9.29 16.58 13.55
C LEU A 56 -8.71 15.74 12.40
N LEU A 57 -7.54 15.13 12.57
CA LEU A 57 -6.91 14.33 11.52
C LEU A 57 -7.23 12.84 11.62
N ASP A 58 -7.61 12.38 12.81
CA ASP A 58 -7.93 10.96 13.03
C ASP A 58 -9.04 10.43 12.12
N PRO A 59 -10.19 11.10 11.90
CA PRO A 59 -11.21 10.57 11.00
C PRO A 59 -10.85 10.63 9.51
N VAL A 60 -9.82 11.40 9.13
CA VAL A 60 -9.38 11.50 7.73
C VAL A 60 -8.51 10.29 7.34
N VAL A 61 -7.81 9.69 8.30
CA VAL A 61 -6.93 8.53 8.04
C VAL A 61 -7.71 7.33 7.47
N PRO A 62 -8.80 6.86 8.09
CA PRO A 62 -9.57 5.73 7.54
C PRO A 62 -10.13 6.03 6.15
N VAL A 63 -10.53 7.27 5.88
CA VAL A 63 -11.03 7.68 4.56
C VAL A 63 -9.92 7.62 3.51
N ALA A 64 -8.73 8.12 3.85
CA ALA A 64 -7.57 8.05 2.97
C ALA A 64 -7.15 6.60 2.69
N LEU A 65 -7.15 5.75 3.72
CA LEU A 65 -6.85 4.33 3.59
C LEU A 65 -7.92 3.59 2.75
N ALA A 66 -9.20 3.90 2.96
CA ALA A 66 -10.29 3.34 2.16
C ALA A 66 -10.16 3.76 0.68
N ALA A 67 -9.85 5.02 0.40
CA ALA A 67 -9.63 5.51 -0.96
C ALA A 67 -8.45 4.78 -1.64
N LEU A 68 -7.35 4.55 -0.93
CA LEU A 68 -6.22 3.75 -1.43
C LEU A 68 -6.63 2.29 -1.69
N GLY A 69 -7.42 1.69 -0.80
CA GLY A 69 -7.98 0.36 -1.01
C GLY A 69 -8.86 0.27 -2.26
N VAL A 70 -9.74 1.28 -2.45
CA VAL A 70 -10.58 1.40 -3.64
C VAL A 70 -9.75 1.47 -4.93
N LEU A 71 -8.68 2.25 -4.95
CA LEU A 71 -7.77 2.33 -6.10
C LEU A 71 -7.18 0.98 -6.46
N VAL A 72 -6.76 0.21 -5.45
CA VAL A 72 -6.24 -1.15 -5.66
C VAL A 72 -7.33 -2.06 -6.22
N GLY A 73 -8.54 -2.02 -5.65
CA GLY A 73 -9.68 -2.83 -6.13
C GLY A 73 -10.09 -2.50 -7.57
N LEU A 74 -10.15 -1.22 -7.92
CA LEU A 74 -10.44 -0.75 -9.28
C LEU A 74 -9.30 -1.07 -10.27
N GLY A 75 -8.05 -1.09 -9.78
CA GLY A 75 -6.84 -1.35 -10.58
C GLY A 75 -6.70 -2.79 -11.09
N LEU A 76 -7.54 -3.72 -10.64
CA LEU A 76 -7.55 -5.13 -11.08
C LEU A 76 -7.71 -5.31 -12.61
N GLY A 77 -7.89 -4.23 -13.37
CA GLY A 77 -7.81 -4.13 -14.83
C GLY A 77 -8.77 -5.04 -15.63
N ASP A 78 -8.96 -4.78 -16.90
CA ASP A 78 -9.66 -5.69 -17.80
C ASP A 78 -8.75 -6.89 -18.05
N HIS A 79 -9.27 -8.10 -17.83
CA HIS A 79 -8.50 -9.34 -17.97
C HIS A 79 -8.12 -9.55 -19.44
N ARG A 80 -6.84 -9.36 -19.74
CA ARG A 80 -6.29 -9.70 -21.05
C ARG A 80 -5.91 -11.18 -21.09
N PRO A 81 -5.96 -11.84 -22.25
CA PRO A 81 -5.44 -13.19 -22.40
C PRO A 81 -3.97 -13.23 -21.97
N GLY A 82 -3.62 -14.12 -21.03
CA GLY A 82 -2.26 -14.23 -20.47
C GLY A 82 -2.04 -13.57 -19.09
N GLU A 83 -2.92 -12.68 -18.62
CA GLU A 83 -2.79 -12.03 -17.30
C GLU A 83 -2.91 -13.00 -16.11
N ARG A 84 -3.54 -14.16 -16.29
CA ARG A 84 -3.63 -15.19 -15.24
C ARG A 84 -2.24 -15.64 -14.74
N ARG A 85 -1.26 -15.75 -15.63
CA ARG A 85 0.12 -16.10 -15.25
C ARG A 85 0.80 -14.98 -14.48
N LEU A 86 0.56 -13.71 -14.86
CA LEU A 86 1.09 -12.55 -14.15
C LEU A 86 0.44 -12.43 -12.77
N LEU A 87 -0.86 -12.66 -12.66
CA LEU A 87 -1.57 -12.69 -11.39
C LEU A 87 -1.05 -13.81 -10.46
N ALA A 88 -0.87 -15.02 -11.00
CA ALA A 88 -0.29 -16.14 -10.24
C ALA A 88 1.16 -15.84 -9.81
N ALA A 89 1.98 -15.26 -10.69
CA ALA A 89 3.34 -14.86 -10.37
C ALA A 89 3.38 -13.77 -9.29
N ALA A 90 2.50 -12.77 -9.38
CA ALA A 90 2.35 -11.70 -8.39
C ALA A 90 1.91 -12.26 -7.02
N GLY A 91 0.91 -13.12 -7.01
CA GLY A 91 0.43 -13.79 -5.78
C GLY A 91 1.52 -14.64 -5.13
N LEU A 92 2.25 -15.44 -5.93
CA LEU A 92 3.35 -16.26 -5.43
C LEU A 92 4.49 -15.39 -4.88
N HIS A 93 4.86 -14.32 -5.61
CA HIS A 93 5.87 -13.35 -5.14
C HIS A 93 5.49 -12.77 -3.78
N SER A 94 4.27 -12.25 -3.67
CA SER A 94 3.77 -11.64 -2.43
C SER A 94 3.72 -12.65 -1.28
N LEU A 95 3.22 -13.85 -1.54
CA LEU A 95 3.12 -14.91 -0.52
C LEU A 95 4.51 -15.31 0.00
N VAL A 96 5.46 -15.57 -0.91
CA VAL A 96 6.83 -15.95 -0.54
C VAL A 96 7.51 -14.82 0.24
N THR A 97 7.37 -13.58 -0.22
CA THR A 97 7.94 -12.41 0.46
C THR A 97 7.34 -12.25 1.86
N MET A 98 6.01 -12.35 2.00
CA MET A 98 5.33 -12.31 3.29
C MET A 98 5.86 -13.39 4.25
N LEU A 99 5.91 -14.64 3.81
CA LEU A 99 6.34 -15.77 4.64
C LEU A 99 7.80 -15.63 5.07
N LEU A 100 8.69 -15.25 4.15
CA LEU A 100 10.12 -15.09 4.46
C LEU A 100 10.36 -13.93 5.42
N VAL A 101 9.68 -12.79 5.23
CA VAL A 101 9.84 -11.63 6.12
C VAL A 101 9.19 -11.91 7.47
N SER A 102 7.97 -12.43 7.50
CA SER A 102 7.31 -12.81 8.76
C SER A 102 8.15 -13.82 9.56
N GLY A 103 8.65 -14.86 8.90
CA GLY A 103 9.52 -15.85 9.54
C GLY A 103 10.85 -15.26 10.01
N GLY A 104 11.48 -14.42 9.22
CA GLY A 104 12.74 -13.76 9.58
C GLY A 104 12.58 -12.76 10.73
N ILE A 105 11.51 -11.96 10.74
CA ILE A 105 11.20 -11.04 11.85
C ILE A 105 10.80 -11.80 13.10
N ALA A 106 10.05 -12.90 12.97
CA ALA A 106 9.73 -13.77 14.10
C ALA A 106 11.01 -14.34 14.74
N ALA A 107 11.92 -14.87 13.93
CA ALA A 107 13.20 -15.39 14.41
C ALA A 107 14.06 -14.28 15.08
N LEU A 108 14.14 -13.10 14.45
CA LEU A 108 14.87 -11.96 15.00
C LEU A 108 14.28 -11.50 16.35
N SER A 109 12.95 -11.41 16.44
CA SER A 109 12.27 -11.00 17.67
C SER A 109 12.46 -12.00 18.80
N LEU A 110 12.42 -13.30 18.51
CA LEU A 110 12.66 -14.34 19.51
C LEU A 110 14.11 -14.37 20.03
N LEU A 111 15.08 -14.01 19.17
CA LEU A 111 16.51 -14.01 19.53
C LEU A 111 16.94 -12.73 20.23
N ALA A 112 16.43 -11.57 19.81
CA ALA A 112 16.94 -10.27 20.22
C ALA A 112 16.07 -9.56 21.26
N TRP A 113 14.76 -9.83 21.29
CA TRP A 113 13.84 -9.04 22.10
C TRP A 113 12.55 -9.82 22.43
N PRO A 114 12.38 -10.31 23.65
CA PRO A 114 11.14 -10.96 24.06
C PRO A 114 10.01 -9.93 24.11
N LEU A 115 9.12 -9.98 23.10
CA LEU A 115 7.94 -9.15 22.99
C LEU A 115 6.74 -9.85 23.63
N GLU A 116 5.77 -9.06 24.11
CA GLU A 116 4.45 -9.60 24.46
C GLU A 116 3.82 -10.32 23.28
N PRO A 117 3.06 -11.40 23.49
CA PRO A 117 2.52 -12.22 22.39
C PRO A 117 1.72 -11.42 21.38
N ARG A 118 0.96 -10.43 21.82
CA ARG A 118 0.14 -9.57 20.92
C ARG A 118 1.02 -8.66 20.08
N ALA A 119 1.98 -7.97 20.68
CA ALA A 119 2.94 -7.13 19.98
C ALA A 119 3.80 -7.94 19.00
N PHE A 120 4.26 -9.13 19.43
CA PHE A 120 5.00 -10.07 18.58
C PHE A 120 4.22 -10.39 17.29
N TRP A 121 2.98 -10.88 17.40
CA TRP A 121 2.17 -11.22 16.25
C TRP A 121 1.86 -10.02 15.37
N THR A 122 1.63 -8.85 15.98
CA THR A 122 1.39 -7.60 15.25
C THR A 122 2.60 -7.23 14.39
N ILE A 123 3.79 -7.20 14.96
CA ILE A 123 5.02 -6.84 14.24
C ILE A 123 5.30 -7.84 13.12
N VAL A 124 5.22 -9.15 13.41
CA VAL A 124 5.46 -10.22 12.44
C VAL A 124 4.52 -10.12 11.24
N VAL A 125 3.22 -9.92 11.49
CA VAL A 125 2.20 -9.82 10.43
C VAL A 125 2.38 -8.53 9.63
N VAL A 126 2.49 -7.39 10.32
CA VAL A 126 2.63 -6.08 9.65
C VAL A 126 3.90 -6.03 8.82
N ALA A 127 5.04 -6.46 9.36
CA ALA A 127 6.31 -6.50 8.62
C ALA A 127 6.21 -7.37 7.34
N GLY A 128 5.61 -8.55 7.42
CA GLY A 128 5.40 -9.42 6.26
C GLY A 128 4.56 -8.78 5.17
N ILE A 129 3.45 -8.16 5.57
CA ILE A 129 2.54 -7.49 4.63
C ILE A 129 3.18 -6.26 4.02
N CYS A 130 3.83 -5.41 4.82
CA CYS A 130 4.55 -4.23 4.35
C CYS A 130 5.67 -4.59 3.36
N ALA A 131 6.37 -5.70 3.61
CA ALA A 131 7.42 -6.15 2.71
C ALA A 131 6.92 -6.62 1.36
N ALA A 132 5.75 -7.25 1.32
CA ALA A 132 5.15 -7.75 0.08
C ALA A 132 4.52 -6.65 -0.77
N THR A 133 4.31 -5.45 -0.21
CA THR A 133 3.76 -4.30 -0.94
C THR A 133 4.87 -3.47 -1.55
N SER A 134 5.01 -3.54 -2.87
CA SER A 134 6.05 -2.81 -3.63
C SER A 134 5.46 -1.80 -4.64
N LEU A 135 4.17 -1.51 -4.54
CA LEU A 135 3.50 -0.64 -5.51
C LEU A 135 3.95 0.82 -5.32
N THR A 136 4.62 1.33 -6.32
CA THR A 136 4.66 2.76 -6.58
C THR A 136 3.40 3.12 -7.35
N LEU A 137 2.77 4.24 -6.98
CA LEU A 137 1.53 4.70 -7.60
C LEU A 137 1.56 4.63 -9.12
N PRO A 138 0.45 4.28 -9.75
CA PRO A 138 0.36 4.28 -11.20
C PRO A 138 0.51 5.71 -11.72
N SER A 139 1.71 6.01 -12.21
CA SER A 139 1.99 7.23 -12.97
C SER A 139 1.91 6.87 -14.46
N GLY A 140 0.98 7.46 -15.18
CA GLY A 140 0.85 7.28 -16.63
C GLY A 140 -0.60 7.21 -17.11
N ASP A 141 -0.78 7.35 -18.40
CA ASP A 141 -2.08 7.25 -19.04
C ASP A 141 -2.66 5.82 -18.81
N PRO A 142 -3.91 5.72 -18.34
CA PRO A 142 -4.61 4.44 -18.17
C PRO A 142 -4.71 3.62 -19.47
N LEU A 143 -4.62 4.27 -20.61
CA LEU A 143 -4.74 3.65 -21.94
C LEU A 143 -3.41 3.06 -22.44
N GLU A 144 -2.27 3.47 -21.89
CA GLU A 144 -0.99 2.91 -22.29
C GLU A 144 -0.81 1.46 -21.78
N PRO A 145 -0.28 0.56 -22.63
CA PRO A 145 0.02 -0.80 -22.22
C PRO A 145 1.13 -0.78 -21.16
N ARG A 146 0.79 -1.16 -19.93
CA ARG A 146 1.73 -1.19 -18.81
C ARG A 146 2.72 -2.34 -18.96
N PRO A 147 4.01 -2.12 -18.61
CA PRO A 147 5.00 -3.18 -18.63
C PRO A 147 4.63 -4.30 -17.65
N PRO A 148 5.01 -5.56 -17.94
CA PRO A 148 4.66 -6.71 -17.09
C PRO A 148 5.07 -6.58 -15.63
N ALA A 149 6.19 -5.91 -15.33
CA ALA A 149 6.63 -5.64 -13.98
C ALA A 149 5.64 -4.74 -13.21
N ALA A 150 5.13 -3.68 -13.84
CA ALA A 150 4.12 -2.82 -13.22
C ALA A 150 2.82 -3.58 -12.94
N ARG A 151 2.42 -4.50 -13.83
CA ARG A 151 1.24 -5.36 -13.62
C ARG A 151 1.47 -6.35 -12.48
N ILE A 152 2.65 -6.94 -12.35
CA ILE A 152 2.99 -7.80 -11.22
C ILE A 152 2.95 -6.99 -9.90
N GLN A 153 3.41 -5.75 -9.90
CA GLN A 153 3.31 -4.86 -8.74
C GLN A 153 1.85 -4.57 -8.35
N GLU A 154 1.01 -4.22 -9.33
CA GLU A 154 -0.42 -3.94 -9.11
C GLU A 154 -1.15 -5.14 -8.50
N PHE A 155 -0.96 -6.32 -9.08
CA PHE A 155 -1.56 -7.55 -8.57
C PHE A 155 -0.96 -8.01 -7.24
N GLY A 156 0.33 -7.74 -7.03
CA GLY A 156 1.07 -8.13 -5.83
C GLY A 156 0.55 -7.47 -4.55
N VAL A 157 -0.11 -6.32 -4.64
CA VAL A 157 -0.67 -5.61 -3.47
C VAL A 157 -2.00 -6.20 -2.99
N LEU A 158 -2.75 -6.86 -3.87
CA LEU A 158 -4.08 -7.39 -3.55
C LEU A 158 -4.04 -8.43 -2.42
N LEU A 159 -3.17 -9.42 -2.57
CA LEU A 159 -3.05 -10.53 -1.62
C LEU A 159 -2.61 -10.04 -0.22
N PRO A 160 -1.56 -9.20 -0.09
CA PRO A 160 -1.18 -8.62 1.20
C PRO A 160 -2.29 -7.83 1.88
N ILE A 161 -3.04 -7.00 1.16
CA ILE A 161 -4.15 -6.23 1.73
C ILE A 161 -5.28 -7.16 2.21
N ALA A 162 -5.63 -8.17 1.42
CA ALA A 162 -6.68 -9.12 1.78
C ALA A 162 -6.29 -9.95 3.01
N ILE A 163 -5.10 -10.57 2.98
CA ILE A 163 -4.58 -11.35 4.12
C ILE A 163 -4.39 -10.43 5.33
N GLY A 164 -3.85 -9.24 5.13
CA GLY A 164 -3.62 -8.26 6.18
C GLY A 164 -4.89 -7.81 6.88
N GLY A 165 -5.96 -7.55 6.13
CA GLY A 165 -7.26 -7.21 6.70
C GLY A 165 -7.81 -8.31 7.61
N VAL A 166 -7.71 -9.57 7.17
CA VAL A 166 -8.12 -10.74 7.98
C VAL A 166 -7.21 -10.93 9.19
N ALA A 167 -5.89 -10.79 9.00
CA ALA A 167 -4.92 -10.95 10.09
C ALA A 167 -5.07 -9.88 11.17
N LEU A 168 -5.33 -8.61 10.81
CA LEU A 168 -5.60 -7.55 11.78
C LEU A 168 -6.89 -7.83 12.57
N ALA A 169 -7.94 -8.32 11.90
CA ALA A 169 -9.15 -8.74 12.58
C ALA A 169 -8.88 -9.88 13.58
N TRP A 170 -8.06 -10.86 13.19
CA TRP A 170 -7.67 -11.98 14.07
C TRP A 170 -6.84 -11.52 15.28
N ILE A 171 -5.85 -10.67 15.10
CA ILE A 171 -5.04 -10.12 16.19
C ILE A 171 -5.92 -9.34 17.18
N ARG A 172 -6.94 -8.65 16.67
CA ARG A 172 -7.86 -7.88 17.51
C ARG A 172 -8.77 -8.76 18.35
N VAL A 173 -9.37 -9.78 17.76
CA VAL A 173 -10.43 -10.61 18.39
C VAL A 173 -9.86 -11.84 19.10
N GLY A 174 -8.80 -12.44 18.56
CA GLY A 174 -8.09 -13.58 19.15
C GLY A 174 -8.74 -14.95 18.90
N THR A 175 -9.96 -15.01 18.38
CA THR A 175 -10.65 -16.28 18.10
C THR A 175 -11.03 -16.39 16.61
N THR A 176 -10.93 -17.60 16.06
CA THR A 176 -11.21 -17.85 14.64
C THR A 176 -12.68 -17.60 14.26
N PRO A 177 -13.72 -18.11 15.00
CA PRO A 177 -15.11 -17.92 14.61
C PRO A 177 -15.53 -16.45 14.66
N GLU A 178 -15.10 -15.70 15.67
CA GLU A 178 -15.40 -14.27 15.77
C GLU A 178 -14.68 -13.45 14.70
N THR A 179 -13.45 -13.83 14.35
CA THR A 179 -12.72 -13.22 13.22
C THR A 179 -13.47 -13.40 11.90
N LEU A 180 -13.93 -14.63 11.61
CA LEU A 180 -14.71 -14.91 10.41
C LEU A 180 -16.02 -14.12 10.39
N LEU A 181 -16.72 -14.06 11.52
CA LEU A 181 -17.93 -13.26 11.66
C LEU A 181 -17.65 -11.77 11.39
N LEU A 182 -16.60 -11.23 12.00
CA LEU A 182 -16.21 -9.83 11.86
C LEU A 182 -15.84 -9.49 10.42
N VAL A 183 -15.02 -10.31 9.75
CA VAL A 183 -14.62 -10.12 8.35
C VAL A 183 -15.82 -10.24 7.42
N THR A 184 -16.71 -11.19 7.65
CA THR A 184 -17.93 -11.39 6.85
C THR A 184 -18.87 -10.21 7.02
N LEU A 185 -19.11 -9.77 8.25
CA LEU A 185 -19.94 -8.60 8.56
C LEU A 185 -19.37 -7.33 7.92
N SER A 186 -18.07 -7.10 8.09
CA SER A 186 -17.37 -5.96 7.48
C SER A 186 -17.50 -5.95 5.96
N SER A 187 -17.23 -7.08 5.34
CA SER A 187 -17.34 -7.22 3.88
C SER A 187 -18.79 -7.01 3.42
N GLY A 188 -19.76 -7.56 4.15
CA GLY A 188 -21.19 -7.40 3.86
C GLY A 188 -21.64 -5.95 3.94
N VAL A 189 -21.30 -5.25 5.02
CA VAL A 189 -21.62 -3.82 5.21
C VAL A 189 -20.95 -2.98 4.13
N THR A 190 -19.67 -3.25 3.83
CA THR A 190 -18.93 -2.53 2.79
C THR A 190 -19.57 -2.73 1.41
N VAL A 191 -19.98 -3.95 1.07
CA VAL A 191 -20.67 -4.24 -0.20
C VAL A 191 -22.03 -3.53 -0.26
N MET A 192 -22.78 -3.50 0.83
CA MET A 192 -24.05 -2.76 0.92
C MET A 192 -23.85 -1.27 0.68
N LEU A 193 -22.85 -0.66 1.32
CA LEU A 193 -22.51 0.75 1.11
C LEU A 193 -22.05 1.02 -0.33
N ALA A 194 -21.21 0.13 -0.86
CA ALA A 194 -20.74 0.23 -2.25
C ALA A 194 -21.89 0.09 -3.25
N ALA A 195 -22.87 -0.78 -2.99
CA ALA A 195 -24.07 -0.94 -3.81
C ALA A 195 -24.99 0.29 -3.73
N ALA A 196 -25.20 0.84 -2.53
CA ALA A 196 -25.97 2.08 -2.35
C ALA A 196 -25.31 3.24 -3.12
N ALA A 197 -24.00 3.39 -2.98
CA ALA A 197 -23.25 4.42 -3.73
C ALA A 197 -23.35 4.20 -5.25
N TRP A 198 -23.27 2.96 -5.71
CA TRP A 198 -23.45 2.63 -7.13
C TRP A 198 -24.85 3.04 -7.63
N LEU A 199 -25.90 2.78 -6.86
CA LEU A 199 -27.26 3.20 -7.21
C LEU A 199 -27.40 4.71 -7.27
N LEU A 200 -26.80 5.45 -6.34
CA LEU A 200 -26.80 6.92 -6.35
C LEU A 200 -26.04 7.47 -7.57
N LEU A 201 -24.84 6.96 -7.84
CA LEU A 201 -24.04 7.35 -8.99
C LEU A 201 -24.73 7.05 -10.32
N SER A 202 -25.48 5.94 -10.42
CA SER A 202 -26.22 5.58 -11.63
C SER A 202 -27.41 6.49 -11.92
N LYS A 203 -27.87 7.27 -10.92
CA LYS A 203 -28.97 8.23 -11.03
C LYS A 203 -28.51 9.70 -11.02
N ALA A 204 -27.22 9.94 -10.85
CA ALA A 204 -26.68 11.29 -10.89
C ALA A 204 -26.91 11.92 -12.26
N SER A 205 -27.38 13.14 -12.27
CA SER A 205 -27.72 13.88 -13.50
C SER A 205 -26.66 14.92 -13.84
N THR A 206 -25.82 15.29 -12.90
CA THR A 206 -24.78 16.31 -13.07
C THR A 206 -23.40 15.79 -12.59
N GLU A 207 -22.33 16.31 -13.17
CA GLU A 207 -20.96 15.96 -12.75
C GLU A 207 -20.69 16.32 -11.28
N THR A 208 -21.32 17.37 -10.78
CA THR A 208 -21.21 17.79 -9.37
C THR A 208 -21.84 16.76 -8.44
N GLU A 209 -23.03 16.24 -8.80
CA GLU A 209 -23.69 15.16 -8.04
C GLU A 209 -22.85 13.88 -8.03
N GLU A 210 -22.29 13.50 -9.18
CA GLU A 210 -21.39 12.35 -9.27
C GLU A 210 -20.22 12.47 -8.29
N ARG A 211 -19.54 13.63 -8.25
CA ARG A 211 -18.42 13.88 -7.32
C ARG A 211 -18.85 13.84 -5.87
N VAL A 212 -19.98 14.48 -5.54
CA VAL A 212 -20.51 14.45 -4.18
C VAL A 212 -20.81 13.03 -3.73
N PHE A 213 -21.46 12.23 -4.58
CA PHE A 213 -21.76 10.83 -4.26
C PHE A 213 -20.49 9.96 -4.15
N ALA A 214 -19.49 10.16 -5.03
CA ALA A 214 -18.23 9.45 -4.96
C ALA A 214 -17.47 9.75 -3.67
N VAL A 215 -17.36 11.03 -3.30
CA VAL A 215 -16.71 11.45 -2.05
C VAL A 215 -17.49 10.94 -0.83
N SER A 216 -18.82 11.06 -0.85
CA SER A 216 -19.68 10.54 0.22
C SER A 216 -19.54 9.04 0.41
N ALA A 217 -19.42 8.28 -0.70
CA ALA A 217 -19.18 6.84 -0.65
C ALA A 217 -17.85 6.50 0.03
N LEU A 218 -16.77 7.24 -0.29
CA LEU A 218 -15.45 7.04 0.35
C LEU A 218 -15.49 7.37 1.84
N LEU A 219 -16.15 8.49 2.20
CA LEU A 219 -16.36 8.89 3.60
C LEU A 219 -17.14 7.83 4.38
N LEU A 220 -18.19 7.25 3.79
CA LEU A 220 -18.99 6.20 4.41
C LEU A 220 -18.17 4.91 4.58
N VAL A 221 -17.46 4.46 3.55
CA VAL A 221 -16.64 3.24 3.63
C VAL A 221 -15.53 3.40 4.68
N GLY A 222 -14.81 4.53 4.67
CA GLY A 222 -13.77 4.83 5.64
C GLY A 222 -14.33 5.02 7.06
N GLY A 223 -15.40 5.78 7.22
CA GLY A 223 -16.02 6.06 8.52
C GLY A 223 -16.64 4.83 9.17
N VAL A 224 -17.28 3.95 8.40
CA VAL A 224 -17.81 2.68 8.91
C VAL A 224 -16.67 1.72 9.29
N ALA A 225 -15.61 1.67 8.50
CA ALA A 225 -14.44 0.86 8.86
C ALA A 225 -13.81 1.34 10.18
N ASP A 226 -13.71 2.65 10.39
CA ASP A 226 -13.23 3.25 11.64
C ASP A 226 -14.16 2.94 12.81
N ALA A 227 -15.47 3.21 12.67
CA ALA A 227 -16.47 2.96 13.69
C ALA A 227 -16.53 1.49 14.15
N LEU A 228 -16.29 0.55 13.22
CA LEU A 228 -16.19 -0.89 13.53
C LEU A 228 -14.77 -1.29 13.94
N SER A 229 -13.83 -0.36 13.95
CA SER A 229 -12.38 -0.60 14.13
C SER A 229 -11.88 -1.75 13.23
N LEU A 230 -12.19 -1.66 11.95
CA LEU A 230 -11.83 -2.61 10.92
C LEU A 230 -10.78 -2.01 9.98
N SER A 231 -10.14 -2.86 9.20
CA SER A 231 -9.19 -2.39 8.18
C SER A 231 -9.90 -1.57 7.11
N ALA A 232 -9.75 -0.25 7.14
CA ALA A 232 -10.29 0.65 6.13
C ALA A 232 -9.70 0.37 4.73
N LEU A 233 -8.43 -0.01 4.69
CA LEU A 233 -7.76 -0.41 3.45
C LEU A 233 -8.39 -1.68 2.83
N PHE A 234 -8.76 -2.66 3.67
CA PHE A 234 -9.47 -3.86 3.23
C PHE A 234 -10.90 -3.54 2.81
N GLY A 235 -11.63 -2.73 3.57
CA GLY A 235 -12.97 -2.26 3.20
C GLY A 235 -12.95 -1.53 1.85
N GLY A 236 -12.00 -0.62 1.65
CA GLY A 236 -11.80 0.06 0.37
C GLY A 236 -11.52 -0.91 -0.79
N LEU A 237 -10.67 -1.93 -0.57
CA LEU A 237 -10.42 -2.98 -1.56
C LEU A 237 -11.70 -3.70 -1.97
N VAL A 238 -12.52 -4.12 -1.00
CA VAL A 238 -13.80 -4.81 -1.24
C VAL A 238 -14.77 -3.92 -2.04
N ALA A 239 -14.91 -2.64 -1.65
CA ALA A 239 -15.73 -1.68 -2.38
C ALA A 239 -15.23 -1.46 -3.81
N GLY A 240 -13.92 -1.31 -4.01
CA GLY A 240 -13.31 -1.13 -5.32
C GLY A 240 -13.52 -2.34 -6.24
N VAL A 241 -13.40 -3.56 -5.72
CA VAL A 241 -13.71 -4.80 -6.45
C VAL A 241 -15.19 -4.85 -6.83
N PHE A 242 -16.10 -4.49 -5.91
CA PHE A 242 -17.52 -4.42 -6.18
C PHE A 242 -17.83 -3.44 -7.33
N TRP A 243 -17.36 -2.19 -7.25
CA TRP A 243 -17.60 -1.19 -8.29
C TRP A 243 -17.02 -1.56 -9.65
N ARG A 244 -15.92 -2.30 -9.64
CA ARG A 244 -15.39 -2.86 -10.88
C ARG A 244 -16.35 -3.85 -11.53
N MET A 245 -17.01 -4.69 -10.73
CA MET A 245 -17.96 -5.71 -11.21
C MET A 245 -19.30 -5.11 -11.59
N ALA A 246 -19.71 -4.02 -10.95
CA ALA A 246 -21.04 -3.40 -11.06
C ALA A 246 -21.30 -2.61 -12.35
N GLY A 247 -20.26 -2.28 -13.13
CA GLY A 247 -20.44 -1.62 -14.44
C GLY A 247 -19.39 -0.56 -14.76
N ARG A 248 -19.38 -0.07 -16.03
CA ARG A 248 -18.35 0.85 -16.52
C ARG A 248 -18.51 2.28 -16.00
N GLN A 249 -19.71 2.84 -16.06
CA GLN A 249 -19.95 4.27 -15.77
C GLN A 249 -19.58 4.67 -14.33
N PRO A 250 -20.11 4.04 -13.27
CA PRO A 250 -19.74 4.39 -11.91
C PRO A 250 -18.25 4.14 -11.59
N ARG A 251 -17.67 3.13 -12.25
CA ARG A 251 -16.25 2.81 -12.13
C ARG A 251 -15.35 3.94 -12.60
N GLU A 252 -15.64 4.52 -13.78
CA GLU A 252 -14.80 5.59 -14.37
C GLU A 252 -14.91 6.87 -13.52
N THR A 253 -16.11 7.23 -13.06
CA THR A 253 -16.33 8.40 -12.20
C THR A 253 -15.56 8.28 -10.89
N ILE A 254 -15.77 7.19 -10.14
CA ILE A 254 -15.06 6.95 -8.86
C ILE A 254 -13.55 6.92 -9.09
N ARG A 255 -13.09 6.26 -10.14
CA ARG A 255 -11.67 6.19 -10.46
C ARG A 255 -11.09 7.57 -10.71
N ARG A 256 -11.73 8.40 -11.53
CA ARG A 256 -11.30 9.76 -11.85
C ARG A 256 -11.17 10.60 -10.58
N ASP A 257 -12.20 10.57 -9.73
CA ASP A 257 -12.26 11.41 -8.55
C ASP A 257 -11.27 10.92 -7.45
N VAL A 258 -11.12 9.61 -7.28
CA VAL A 258 -10.12 9.06 -6.36
C VAL A 258 -8.69 9.35 -6.85
N LEU A 259 -8.42 9.24 -8.16
CA LEU A 259 -7.11 9.60 -8.72
C LEU A 259 -6.80 11.10 -8.53
N PHE A 260 -7.79 11.97 -8.62
CA PHE A 260 -7.61 13.40 -8.38
C PHE A 260 -7.16 13.71 -6.94
N VAL A 261 -7.76 13.05 -5.95
CA VAL A 261 -7.40 13.24 -4.52
C VAL A 261 -6.26 12.33 -4.05
N GLN A 262 -5.78 11.43 -4.89
CA GLN A 262 -4.77 10.42 -4.54
C GLN A 262 -3.48 11.05 -4.00
N HIS A 263 -2.91 12.05 -4.68
CA HIS A 263 -1.65 12.67 -4.27
C HIS A 263 -1.74 13.36 -2.90
N PRO A 264 -2.72 14.24 -2.63
CA PRO A 264 -2.86 14.83 -1.29
C PRO A 264 -3.14 13.79 -0.21
N LEU A 265 -3.92 12.74 -0.48
CA LEU A 265 -4.15 11.66 0.48
C LEU A 265 -2.88 10.89 0.82
N LEU A 266 -2.03 10.65 -0.18
CA LEU A 266 -0.75 9.98 0.04
C LEU A 266 0.22 10.81 0.87
N VAL A 267 0.34 12.10 0.56
CA VAL A 267 1.14 13.02 1.36
C VAL A 267 0.66 13.01 2.81
N LEU A 268 -0.65 13.07 3.02
CA LEU A 268 -1.24 13.02 4.34
C LEU A 268 -0.93 11.71 5.08
N VAL A 269 -1.15 10.55 4.41
CA VAL A 269 -0.87 9.22 5.00
C VAL A 269 0.61 9.08 5.38
N LEU A 270 1.52 9.51 4.50
CA LEU A 270 2.96 9.44 4.78
C LEU A 270 3.39 10.37 5.92
N LEU A 271 2.89 11.59 5.94
CA LEU A 271 3.16 12.54 7.03
C LEU A 271 2.64 12.02 8.37
N LEU A 272 1.40 11.51 8.41
CA LEU A 272 0.81 10.98 9.63
C LEU A 272 1.49 9.68 10.08
N ALA A 273 1.90 8.80 9.16
CA ALA A 273 2.68 7.63 9.49
C ALA A 273 4.02 8.02 10.13
N GLY A 274 4.74 8.98 9.54
CA GLY A 274 5.97 9.52 10.12
C GLY A 274 5.75 10.15 11.50
N ALA A 275 4.68 10.94 11.67
CA ALA A 275 4.36 11.59 12.95
C ALA A 275 4.00 10.59 14.07
N ARG A 276 3.44 9.43 13.71
CA ARG A 276 3.08 8.34 14.66
C ARG A 276 4.19 7.32 14.86
N ALA A 277 5.28 7.38 14.09
CA ALA A 277 6.38 6.43 14.19
C ALA A 277 7.08 6.51 15.56
N GLU A 278 7.27 5.36 16.20
CA GLU A 278 8.02 5.25 17.44
C GLU A 278 9.48 4.89 17.19
N LEU A 279 10.38 5.86 17.45
CA LEU A 279 11.82 5.70 17.30
C LEU A 279 12.46 5.22 18.61
N SER A 280 12.21 3.99 19.01
CA SER A 280 12.91 3.36 20.14
C SER A 280 14.23 2.73 19.68
N PRO A 281 15.23 2.53 20.56
CA PRO A 281 16.46 1.82 20.19
C PRO A 281 16.21 0.42 19.62
N GLY A 282 15.19 -0.30 20.15
CA GLY A 282 14.77 -1.60 19.62
C GLY A 282 14.20 -1.53 18.22
N ALA A 283 13.46 -0.45 17.89
CA ALA A 283 12.90 -0.24 16.57
C ALA A 283 14.00 -0.10 15.49
N TRP A 284 15.15 0.51 15.81
CA TRP A 284 16.28 0.62 14.87
C TRP A 284 16.87 -0.75 14.53
N ILE A 285 17.01 -1.62 15.52
CA ILE A 285 17.55 -2.99 15.31
C ILE A 285 16.56 -3.81 14.47
N LEU A 286 15.28 -3.75 14.82
CA LEU A 286 14.22 -4.43 14.05
C LEU A 286 14.10 -3.86 12.64
N GLY A 287 14.20 -2.54 12.49
CA GLY A 287 14.15 -1.87 11.18
C GLY A 287 15.32 -2.26 10.28
N ALA A 288 16.55 -2.29 10.82
CA ALA A 288 17.74 -2.72 10.06
C ALA A 288 17.62 -4.21 9.67
N GLY A 289 17.20 -5.06 10.60
CA GLY A 289 16.92 -6.48 10.34
C GLY A 289 15.82 -6.66 9.28
N TYR A 290 14.73 -5.92 9.40
CA TYR A 290 13.64 -5.91 8.43
C TYR A 290 14.13 -5.56 7.01
N LEU A 291 14.93 -4.50 6.87
CA LEU A 291 15.45 -4.08 5.56
C LEU A 291 16.31 -5.19 4.93
N LEU A 292 17.19 -5.82 5.70
CA LEU A 292 18.03 -6.92 5.21
C LEU A 292 17.19 -8.12 4.78
N ILE A 293 16.30 -8.58 5.67
CA ILE A 293 15.42 -9.73 5.40
C ILE A 293 14.51 -9.44 4.20
N ARG A 294 13.98 -8.21 4.10
CA ARG A 294 13.14 -7.77 2.99
C ARG A 294 13.86 -7.86 1.65
N VAL A 295 15.12 -7.39 1.56
CA VAL A 295 15.91 -7.48 0.31
C VAL A 295 16.06 -8.93 -0.12
N ILE A 296 16.44 -9.82 0.80
CA ILE A 296 16.59 -11.26 0.51
C ILE A 296 15.25 -11.86 0.06
N ALA A 297 14.18 -11.56 0.78
CA ALA A 297 12.83 -12.08 0.49
C ALA A 297 12.31 -11.59 -0.87
N GLN A 298 12.52 -10.32 -1.21
CA GLN A 298 12.13 -9.74 -2.50
C GLN A 298 12.88 -10.41 -3.67
N LEU A 299 14.17 -10.65 -3.52
CA LEU A 299 14.96 -11.35 -4.54
C LEU A 299 14.54 -12.82 -4.70
N ALA A 300 14.30 -13.52 -3.59
CA ALA A 300 13.82 -14.90 -3.61
C ALA A 300 12.42 -15.01 -4.21
N GLY A 301 11.48 -14.17 -3.77
CA GLY A 301 10.10 -14.13 -4.28
C GLY A 301 10.04 -13.81 -5.77
N SER A 302 10.85 -12.86 -6.24
CA SER A 302 10.92 -12.50 -7.65
C SER A 302 11.57 -13.60 -8.52
N ALA A 303 12.56 -14.32 -8.01
CA ALA A 303 13.13 -15.47 -8.69
C ALA A 303 12.10 -16.58 -8.92
N LEU A 304 11.23 -16.82 -7.93
CA LEU A 304 10.13 -17.77 -8.01
C LEU A 304 9.03 -17.28 -8.97
N ALA A 305 8.65 -16.01 -8.86
CA ALA A 305 7.64 -15.39 -9.72
C ALA A 305 8.03 -15.46 -11.20
N ARG A 306 9.31 -15.25 -11.52
CA ARG A 306 9.82 -15.39 -12.90
C ARG A 306 9.65 -16.80 -13.47
N ARG A 307 9.79 -17.85 -12.65
CA ARG A 307 9.56 -19.23 -13.11
C ARG A 307 8.10 -19.45 -13.53
N VAL A 308 7.15 -18.82 -12.84
CA VAL A 308 5.71 -18.92 -13.15
C VAL A 308 5.32 -18.03 -14.34
N ALA A 309 5.82 -16.79 -14.36
CA ALA A 309 5.53 -15.83 -15.44
C ALA A 309 6.23 -16.19 -16.76
N GLY A 310 7.33 -16.95 -16.70
CA GLY A 310 8.12 -17.35 -17.87
C GLY A 310 8.73 -16.14 -18.59
N ALA A 311 8.71 -16.16 -19.92
CA ALA A 311 9.28 -15.10 -20.77
C ALA A 311 8.61 -13.72 -20.59
N ASN A 312 7.44 -13.66 -19.96
CA ASN A 312 6.72 -12.41 -19.73
C ASN A 312 7.28 -11.59 -18.55
N ALA A 313 8.17 -12.15 -17.73
CA ALA A 313 8.78 -11.44 -16.62
C ALA A 313 10.17 -10.90 -17.01
N PRO A 314 10.48 -9.63 -16.70
CA PRO A 314 11.80 -9.07 -16.95
C PRO A 314 12.86 -9.72 -16.07
N ALA A 315 14.11 -9.80 -16.58
CA ALA A 315 15.23 -10.43 -15.86
C ALA A 315 15.55 -9.72 -14.54
N ASP A 316 15.33 -8.42 -14.47
CA ASP A 316 15.58 -7.52 -13.34
C ASP A 316 14.35 -7.30 -12.43
N LEU A 317 13.32 -8.15 -12.53
CA LEU A 317 12.07 -8.02 -11.75
C LEU A 317 12.35 -7.83 -10.25
N GLY A 318 13.28 -8.60 -9.66
CA GLY A 318 13.60 -8.51 -8.24
C GLY A 318 14.13 -7.13 -7.84
N VAL A 319 14.90 -6.54 -8.71
CA VAL A 319 15.48 -5.21 -8.51
C VAL A 319 14.41 -4.12 -8.64
N GLN A 320 13.47 -4.27 -9.58
CA GLN A 320 12.36 -3.31 -9.76
C GLN A 320 11.34 -3.35 -8.62
N LEU A 321 11.26 -4.46 -7.87
CA LEU A 321 10.37 -4.63 -6.74
C LEU A 321 10.98 -4.22 -5.38
N LEU A 322 12.27 -3.88 -5.32
CA LEU A 322 12.96 -3.48 -4.09
C LEU A 322 12.46 -2.18 -3.46
N PRO A 323 12.10 -1.11 -4.23
CA PRO A 323 11.66 0.13 -3.62
C PRO A 323 10.46 -0.10 -2.68
N PRO A 324 10.48 0.50 -1.47
CA PRO A 324 9.36 0.39 -0.55
C PRO A 324 8.11 1.04 -1.16
N GLY A 325 7.00 0.33 -1.10
CA GLY A 325 5.72 0.83 -1.59
C GLY A 325 5.02 1.70 -0.56
N VAL A 326 4.28 2.71 -1.02
CA VAL A 326 3.43 3.54 -0.16
C VAL A 326 2.37 2.70 0.55
N PHE A 327 1.91 1.62 -0.07
CA PHE A 327 0.91 0.72 0.52
C PHE A 327 1.43 -0.02 1.76
N GLY A 328 2.73 -0.27 1.88
CA GLY A 328 3.32 -0.80 3.10
C GLY A 328 3.13 0.17 4.27
N VAL A 329 3.47 1.44 4.06
CA VAL A 329 3.29 2.49 5.07
C VAL A 329 1.80 2.70 5.38
N ALA A 330 0.94 2.72 4.36
CA ALA A 330 -0.51 2.82 4.55
C ALA A 330 -1.05 1.63 5.36
N PHE A 331 -0.55 0.42 5.12
CA PHE A 331 -0.94 -0.76 5.91
C PHE A 331 -0.45 -0.69 7.35
N ALA A 332 0.77 -0.24 7.60
CA ALA A 332 1.29 -0.04 8.96
C ALA A 332 0.43 1.00 9.71
N LEU A 333 0.10 2.12 9.08
CA LEU A 333 -0.80 3.12 9.66
C LEU A 333 -2.21 2.56 9.93
N ASN A 334 -2.74 1.73 9.01
CA ASN A 334 -3.99 1.02 9.20
C ASN A 334 -3.95 0.04 10.38
N ALA A 335 -2.82 -0.64 10.60
CA ALA A 335 -2.64 -1.51 11.76
C ALA A 335 -2.69 -0.71 13.07
N VAL A 336 -2.07 0.47 13.11
CA VAL A 336 -2.15 1.38 14.27
C VAL A 336 -3.58 1.83 14.54
N SER A 337 -4.36 2.16 13.51
CA SER A 337 -5.77 2.56 13.69
C SER A 337 -6.66 1.42 14.20
N VAL A 338 -6.38 0.16 13.81
CA VAL A 338 -7.19 -1.03 14.18
C VAL A 338 -6.80 -1.59 15.55
N ILE A 339 -5.50 -1.68 15.84
CA ILE A 339 -4.97 -2.37 17.04
C ILE A 339 -4.61 -1.37 18.15
N GLY A 340 -4.34 -0.10 17.80
CA GLY A 340 -3.94 0.94 18.72
C GLY A 340 -2.42 1.02 18.93
N ALA A 341 -2.01 1.54 20.09
CA ALA A 341 -0.60 1.84 20.39
C ALA A 341 0.34 0.64 20.29
N ASP A 342 -0.16 -0.59 20.50
CA ASP A 342 0.64 -1.83 20.39
C ASP A 342 1.22 -2.04 18.98
N ALA A 343 0.60 -1.43 17.96
CA ALA A 343 1.06 -1.48 16.58
C ALA A 343 2.00 -0.33 16.20
N ALA A 344 2.16 0.70 17.02
CA ALA A 344 2.99 1.87 16.71
C ALA A 344 4.48 1.53 16.54
N VAL A 345 4.94 0.45 17.19
CA VAL A 345 6.32 -0.07 17.04
C VAL A 345 6.57 -0.63 15.63
N ALA A 346 5.51 -0.97 14.89
CA ALA A 346 5.62 -1.49 13.53
C ALA A 346 5.72 -0.39 12.45
N LEU A 347 5.46 0.88 12.80
CA LEU A 347 5.68 2.06 11.95
C LEU A 347 7.13 2.49 11.97
#